data_aaa0eeb31ddc19a435de90a98a2a577a
#
_entry.id   aaa0eeb31ddc19a435de90a98a2a577a
#
_cell.length_a   1.000
_cell.length_b   1.000
_cell.length_c   1.000
_cell.angle_alpha   90.00
_cell.angle_beta   90.00
_cell.angle_gamma   90.00
#
_symmetry.space_group_name_H-M   'P 1'
#
loop_
_entity.id
_entity.type
_entity.pdbx_description
1 polymer ?
#
loop_
_entity_poly.entity_id
_entity_poly.type
_entity_poly.pdbx_seq_one_letter_code
_entity_poly.pdbx_strand_id
1 'polypeptide(L)'
;MEEKKNLLTYAGLKKLEEELHDLKVVKRKEVAEKIKEAREQGDLSENAEYDAAKDEQRDIEARIEEIEKILKNAEVVVEDEVDLDKISVGCKVKVHDFEFEEDIELKIVGSTEANSLEGKISNESPVGKALMGAHTGDVVEVEMPAGIMKYKVLDIQRNV
;
A
#
# COMPACT_ATOMS: atom_id res chain seq x y z
N MET A 1 -25.07 0.48 2.64
CA MET A 1 -23.78 -0.19 2.86
C MET A 1 -22.74 0.85 3.23
N GLU A 2 -22.11 0.67 4.36
CA GLU A 2 -20.99 1.49 4.72
C GLU A 2 -19.78 1.07 3.88
N GLU A 3 -19.13 2.02 3.23
CA GLU A 3 -17.90 1.75 2.52
C GLU A 3 -16.80 1.52 3.55
N LYS A 4 -15.97 0.50 3.29
CA LYS A 4 -14.82 0.21 4.14
C LYS A 4 -13.80 1.34 4.05
N LYS A 5 -13.40 1.88 5.20
CA LYS A 5 -12.36 2.92 5.25
C LYS A 5 -10.98 2.32 5.00
N ASN A 6 -10.17 3.05 4.25
CA ASN A 6 -8.76 2.71 4.03
C ASN A 6 -7.93 3.27 5.17
N LEU A 7 -7.29 2.38 5.94
CA LEU A 7 -6.41 2.80 7.03
C LEU A 7 -5.04 3.19 6.45
N LEU A 8 -4.59 4.39 6.76
CA LEU A 8 -3.32 4.92 6.29
C LEU A 8 -2.51 5.47 7.46
N THR A 9 -1.19 5.33 7.38
CA THR A 9 -0.29 6.09 8.26
C THR A 9 -0.21 7.52 7.71
N TYR A 10 0.23 8.47 8.54
CA TYR A 10 0.45 9.84 8.07
C TYR A 10 1.44 9.89 6.90
N ALA A 11 2.52 9.10 6.99
CA ALA A 11 3.52 9.02 5.93
C ALA A 11 2.92 8.49 4.61
N GLY A 12 2.06 7.46 4.69
CA GLY A 12 1.39 6.90 3.52
C GLY A 12 0.39 7.88 2.89
N LEU A 13 -0.35 8.60 3.73
CA LEU A 13 -1.27 9.64 3.25
C LEU A 13 -0.51 10.72 2.48
N LYS A 14 0.57 11.21 3.05
CA LYS A 14 1.41 12.25 2.42
C LYS A 14 1.99 11.77 1.10
N LYS A 15 2.46 10.55 1.06
CA LYS A 15 3.02 9.93 -0.15
C LYS A 15 1.99 9.85 -1.28
N LEU A 16 0.75 9.47 -0.95
CA LEU A 16 -0.34 9.41 -1.94
C LEU A 16 -0.73 10.81 -2.43
N GLU A 17 -0.77 11.79 -1.54
CA GLU A 17 -1.06 13.18 -1.92
C GLU A 17 0.00 13.74 -2.86
N GLU A 18 1.27 13.44 -2.60
CA GLU A 18 2.37 13.87 -3.46
C GLU A 18 2.32 13.18 -4.83
N GLU A 19 2.01 11.88 -4.86
CA GLU A 19 1.84 11.15 -6.12
C GLU A 19 0.68 11.72 -6.93
N LEU A 20 -0.45 12.00 -6.27
CA LEU A 20 -1.62 12.58 -6.93
C LEU A 20 -1.30 13.95 -7.54
N HIS A 21 -0.60 14.79 -6.80
CA HIS A 21 -0.17 16.11 -7.27
C HIS A 21 0.72 15.99 -8.51
N ASP A 22 1.71 15.10 -8.46
CA ASP A 22 2.63 14.85 -9.58
C ASP A 22 1.88 14.37 -10.83
N LEU A 23 0.95 13.44 -10.66
CA LEU A 23 0.13 12.93 -11.76
C LEU A 23 -0.71 14.03 -12.41
N LYS A 24 -1.35 14.86 -11.61
CA LYS A 24 -2.24 15.93 -12.10
C LYS A 24 -1.48 17.09 -12.73
N VAL A 25 -0.37 17.51 -12.13
CA VAL A 25 0.35 18.72 -12.55
C VAL A 25 1.42 18.41 -13.58
N VAL A 26 2.20 17.33 -13.38
CA VAL A 26 3.36 17.01 -14.23
C VAL A 26 3.03 15.99 -15.30
N LYS A 27 2.54 14.82 -14.91
CA LYS A 27 2.33 13.70 -15.84
C LYS A 27 1.25 13.96 -16.87
N ARG A 28 0.14 14.56 -16.48
CA ARG A 28 -0.92 14.94 -17.43
C ARG A 28 -0.39 15.87 -18.52
N LYS A 29 0.41 16.84 -18.12
CA LYS A 29 0.99 17.82 -19.06
C LYS A 29 1.97 17.15 -20.01
N GLU A 30 2.87 16.33 -19.47
CA GLU A 30 3.87 15.62 -20.28
C GLU A 30 3.22 14.71 -21.32
N VAL A 31 2.19 13.95 -20.93
CA VAL A 31 1.51 13.04 -21.85
C VAL A 31 0.68 13.81 -22.89
N ALA A 32 0.08 14.93 -22.51
CA ALA A 32 -0.64 15.78 -23.47
C ALA A 32 0.30 16.30 -24.55
N GLU A 33 1.52 16.69 -24.20
CA GLU A 33 2.54 17.12 -25.14
C GLU A 33 2.98 15.97 -26.05
N LYS A 34 3.14 14.76 -25.54
CA LYS A 34 3.47 13.56 -26.32
C LYS A 34 2.38 13.26 -27.35
N ILE A 35 1.12 13.38 -26.95
CA ILE A 35 -0.02 13.16 -27.86
C ILE A 35 0.00 14.21 -28.97
N LYS A 36 0.23 15.48 -28.63
CA LYS A 36 0.31 16.56 -29.61
C LYS A 36 1.42 16.32 -30.61
N GLU A 37 2.62 15.97 -30.14
CA GLU A 37 3.76 15.70 -31.00
C GLU A 37 3.49 14.51 -31.92
N ALA A 38 2.88 13.45 -31.40
CA ALA A 38 2.54 12.27 -32.19
C ALA A 38 1.53 12.58 -33.29
N ARG A 39 0.56 13.46 -33.02
CA ARG A 39 -0.40 13.93 -34.04
C ARG A 39 0.28 14.73 -35.16
N GLU A 40 1.27 15.53 -34.81
CA GLU A 40 2.01 16.35 -35.77
C GLU A 40 2.88 15.52 -36.71
N GLN A 41 3.18 14.27 -36.35
CA GLN A 41 4.02 13.37 -37.16
C GLN A 41 3.28 12.63 -38.29
N GLY A 42 1.96 12.81 -38.41
CA GLY A 42 1.23 12.28 -39.57
C GLY A 42 0.11 11.30 -39.28
N ASP A 43 0.08 10.17 -40.00
CA ASP A 43 -1.04 9.22 -39.97
C ASP A 43 -1.25 8.56 -38.62
N LEU A 44 -2.38 8.88 -37.98
CA LEU A 44 -2.74 8.37 -36.64
C LEU A 44 -3.12 6.89 -36.68
N SER A 45 -3.52 6.33 -37.81
CA SER A 45 -3.92 4.93 -37.89
C SER A 45 -2.76 3.94 -37.75
N GLU A 46 -1.53 4.38 -38.05
CA GLU A 46 -0.32 3.57 -37.98
C GLU A 46 0.74 4.18 -37.04
N ASN A 47 0.35 5.15 -36.24
CA ASN A 47 1.28 5.87 -35.37
C ASN A 47 1.39 5.19 -34.02
N ALA A 48 2.43 4.35 -33.85
CA ALA A 48 2.70 3.64 -32.60
C ALA A 48 2.98 4.59 -31.43
N GLU A 49 3.60 5.75 -31.69
CA GLU A 49 3.87 6.75 -30.66
C GLU A 49 2.58 7.37 -30.13
N TYR A 50 1.62 7.62 -31.03
CA TYR A 50 0.30 8.12 -30.66
C TYR A 50 -0.44 7.11 -29.77
N ASP A 51 -0.46 5.84 -30.19
CA ASP A 51 -1.12 4.78 -29.43
C ASP A 51 -0.49 4.60 -28.05
N ALA A 52 0.85 4.61 -27.97
CA ALA A 52 1.58 4.52 -26.70
C ALA A 52 1.26 5.70 -25.77
N ALA A 53 1.19 6.92 -26.31
CA ALA A 53 0.87 8.11 -25.54
C ALA A 53 -0.58 8.09 -25.04
N LYS A 54 -1.51 7.58 -25.84
CA LYS A 54 -2.92 7.42 -25.41
C LYS A 54 -3.05 6.37 -24.30
N ASP A 55 -2.30 5.28 -24.39
CA ASP A 55 -2.28 4.26 -23.34
C ASP A 55 -1.69 4.82 -22.05
N GLU A 56 -0.61 5.59 -22.13
CA GLU A 56 -0.02 6.27 -20.98
C GLU A 56 -1.01 7.24 -20.32
N GLN A 57 -1.75 8.01 -21.14
CA GLN A 57 -2.79 8.92 -20.65
C GLN A 57 -3.87 8.16 -19.87
N ARG A 58 -4.31 7.03 -20.41
CA ARG A 58 -5.31 6.19 -19.75
C ARG A 58 -4.82 5.69 -18.41
N ASP A 59 -3.58 5.23 -18.34
CA ASP A 59 -2.98 4.73 -17.10
C ASP A 59 -2.86 5.84 -16.06
N ILE A 60 -2.46 7.03 -16.46
CA ILE A 60 -2.38 8.21 -15.57
C ILE A 60 -3.76 8.54 -15.00
N GLU A 61 -4.79 8.59 -15.84
CA GLU A 61 -6.14 8.93 -15.40
C GLU A 61 -6.73 7.84 -14.47
N ALA A 62 -6.45 6.57 -14.76
CA ALA A 62 -6.88 5.47 -13.91
C ALA A 62 -6.20 5.55 -12.53
N ARG A 63 -4.92 5.88 -12.48
CA ARG A 63 -4.20 6.00 -11.21
C ARG A 63 -4.70 7.20 -10.40
N ILE A 64 -5.00 8.33 -11.06
CA ILE A 64 -5.57 9.50 -10.39
C ILE A 64 -6.91 9.13 -9.73
N GLU A 65 -7.79 8.47 -10.47
CA GLU A 65 -9.08 8.04 -9.96
C GLU A 65 -8.93 7.09 -8.77
N GLU A 66 -8.01 6.14 -8.87
CA GLU A 66 -7.73 5.19 -7.79
C GLU A 66 -7.27 5.91 -6.52
N ILE A 67 -6.31 6.84 -6.63
CA ILE A 67 -5.80 7.59 -5.48
C ILE A 67 -6.89 8.47 -4.87
N GLU A 68 -7.67 9.17 -5.69
CA GLU A 68 -8.76 10.02 -5.21
C GLU A 68 -9.80 9.19 -4.44
N LYS A 69 -10.08 7.99 -4.92
CA LYS A 69 -11.00 7.07 -4.24
C LYS A 69 -10.44 6.60 -2.90
N ILE A 70 -9.15 6.26 -2.86
CA ILE A 70 -8.46 5.88 -1.62
C ILE A 70 -8.51 7.01 -0.60
N LEU A 71 -8.18 8.24 -1.02
CA LEU A 71 -8.14 9.41 -0.14
C LEU A 71 -9.54 9.81 0.36
N LYS A 72 -10.56 9.62 -0.45
CA LYS A 72 -11.93 9.93 -0.07
C LYS A 72 -12.40 9.09 1.13
N ASN A 73 -11.95 7.84 1.20
CA ASN A 73 -12.32 6.90 2.26
C ASN A 73 -11.17 6.63 3.24
N ALA A 74 -10.20 7.54 3.30
CA ALA A 74 -9.02 7.36 4.14
C ALA A 74 -9.30 7.70 5.60
N GLU A 75 -8.74 6.89 6.48
CA GLU A 75 -8.69 7.15 7.91
C GLU A 75 -7.22 7.10 8.33
N VAL A 76 -6.71 8.22 8.85
CA VAL A 76 -5.30 8.31 9.27
C VAL A 76 -5.15 7.75 10.67
N VAL A 77 -4.23 6.79 10.81
CA VAL A 77 -3.85 6.24 12.11
C VAL A 77 -2.88 7.21 12.76
N VAL A 78 -3.28 7.76 13.91
CA VAL A 78 -2.45 8.70 14.66
C VAL A 78 -1.43 7.89 15.46
N GLU A 79 -0.14 8.06 15.13
CA GLU A 79 0.95 7.28 15.74
C GLU A 79 0.99 7.39 17.28
N ASP A 80 0.68 8.58 17.83
CA ASP A 80 0.69 8.81 19.27
C ASP A 80 -0.44 8.08 20.01
N GLU A 81 -1.48 7.65 19.28
CA GLU A 81 -2.62 6.92 19.83
C GLU A 81 -2.52 5.41 19.60
N VAL A 82 -1.42 4.95 19.00
CA VAL A 82 -1.22 3.51 18.76
C VAL A 82 -1.03 2.80 20.09
N ASP A 83 -1.88 1.83 20.37
CA ASP A 83 -1.80 0.99 21.55
C ASP A 83 -0.71 -0.06 21.34
N LEU A 84 0.35 -0.02 22.14
CA LEU A 84 1.45 -0.96 22.06
C LEU A 84 1.20 -2.26 22.83
N ASP A 85 0.07 -2.38 23.54
CA ASP A 85 -0.30 -3.62 24.21
C ASP A 85 -0.79 -4.68 23.23
N LYS A 86 -1.27 -4.25 22.07
CA LYS A 86 -1.73 -5.15 21.03
C LYS A 86 -1.31 -4.66 19.64
N ILE A 87 -1.25 -5.57 18.70
CA ILE A 87 -0.86 -5.24 17.33
C ILE A 87 -2.01 -4.51 16.61
N SER A 88 -1.67 -3.39 15.99
CA SER A 88 -2.59 -2.59 15.17
C SER A 88 -1.85 -1.98 13.99
N VAL A 89 -2.57 -1.33 13.08
CA VAL A 89 -1.94 -0.58 11.99
C VAL A 89 -1.09 0.54 12.58
N GLY A 90 0.14 0.69 12.10
CA GLY A 90 1.11 1.65 12.61
C GLY A 90 2.12 1.04 13.58
N CYS A 91 2.02 -0.26 13.86
CA CYS A 91 2.97 -0.97 14.70
C CYS A 91 4.07 -1.64 13.90
N LYS A 92 5.26 -1.69 14.49
CA LYS A 92 6.36 -2.53 14.04
C LYS A 92 6.42 -3.72 15.00
N VAL A 93 6.33 -4.91 14.47
CA VAL A 93 6.22 -6.15 15.26
C VAL A 93 7.41 -7.03 14.98
N LYS A 94 8.05 -7.51 16.05
CA LYS A 94 9.08 -8.53 15.95
C LYS A 94 8.44 -9.88 16.26
N VAL A 95 8.54 -10.82 15.34
CA VAL A 95 7.96 -12.15 15.49
C VAL A 95 9.01 -13.22 15.26
N HIS A 96 8.81 -14.37 15.90
CA HIS A 96 9.62 -15.56 15.66
C HIS A 96 8.87 -16.49 14.71
N ASP A 97 9.50 -16.82 13.60
CA ASP A 97 8.97 -17.75 12.61
C ASP A 97 9.42 -19.18 12.99
N PHE A 98 8.48 -20.03 13.36
CA PHE A 98 8.78 -21.40 13.78
C PHE A 98 9.20 -22.32 12.64
N GLU A 99 8.81 -22.02 11.41
CA GLU A 99 9.18 -22.83 10.25
C GLU A 99 10.65 -22.68 9.88
N PHE A 100 11.12 -21.43 9.82
CA PHE A 100 12.51 -21.12 9.47
C PHE A 100 13.39 -20.86 10.69
N GLU A 101 12.81 -20.90 11.88
CA GLU A 101 13.50 -20.64 13.16
C GLU A 101 14.29 -19.35 13.16
N GLU A 102 13.68 -18.28 12.65
CA GLU A 102 14.29 -16.95 12.61
C GLU A 102 13.34 -15.88 13.14
N ASP A 103 13.93 -14.80 13.63
CA ASP A 103 13.19 -13.62 14.08
C ASP A 103 13.11 -12.65 12.92
N ILE A 104 11.92 -12.13 12.63
CA ILE A 104 11.69 -11.17 11.57
C ILE A 104 10.95 -9.94 12.10
N GLU A 105 11.20 -8.79 11.50
CA GLU A 105 10.47 -7.55 11.78
C GLU A 105 9.45 -7.31 10.69
N LEU A 106 8.20 -7.04 11.11
CA LEU A 106 7.10 -6.73 10.22
C LEU A 106 6.50 -5.40 10.63
N LYS A 107 6.16 -4.57 9.64
CA LYS A 107 5.45 -3.32 9.84
C LYS A 107 4.03 -3.52 9.38
N ILE A 108 3.06 -3.29 10.27
CA ILE A 108 1.65 -3.42 9.92
C ILE A 108 1.15 -2.10 9.38
N VAL A 109 0.75 -2.11 8.13
CA VAL A 109 0.34 -0.91 7.38
C VAL A 109 -1.02 -1.14 6.73
N GLY A 110 -1.60 -0.07 6.18
CA GLY A 110 -2.80 -0.20 5.36
C GLY A 110 -2.46 -0.89 4.03
N SER A 111 -3.47 -1.49 3.38
CA SER A 111 -3.25 -2.26 2.14
C SER A 111 -2.62 -1.46 1.01
N THR A 112 -2.83 -0.15 0.98
CA THR A 112 -2.24 0.73 -0.04
C THR A 112 -0.75 0.98 0.15
N GLU A 113 -0.23 0.74 1.35
CA GLU A 113 1.18 0.94 1.70
C GLU A 113 1.98 -0.37 1.75
N ALA A 114 1.31 -1.50 1.58
CA ALA A 114 1.94 -2.82 1.72
C ALA A 114 3.03 -3.05 0.69
N ASN A 115 4.17 -3.56 1.17
CA ASN A 115 5.30 -3.95 0.33
C ASN A 115 6.08 -5.04 1.07
N SER A 116 5.89 -6.29 0.67
CA SER A 116 6.50 -7.43 1.33
C SER A 116 8.03 -7.41 1.29
N LEU A 117 8.63 -6.79 0.27
CA LEU A 117 10.09 -6.68 0.16
C LEU A 117 10.67 -5.75 1.22
N GLU A 118 9.90 -4.79 1.70
CA GLU A 118 10.30 -3.87 2.76
C GLU A 118 9.78 -4.31 4.14
N GLY A 119 9.16 -5.48 4.24
CA GLY A 119 8.58 -5.97 5.48
C GLY A 119 7.29 -5.28 5.88
N LYS A 120 6.67 -4.55 4.96
CA LYS A 120 5.39 -3.86 5.19
C LYS A 120 4.23 -4.79 4.84
N ILE A 121 3.51 -5.24 5.86
CA ILE A 121 2.43 -6.22 5.73
C ILE A 121 1.09 -5.51 5.91
N SER A 122 0.17 -5.76 4.98
CA SER A 122 -1.18 -5.23 5.07
C SER A 122 -1.94 -5.85 6.24
N ASN A 123 -2.71 -5.00 6.96
CA ASN A 123 -3.64 -5.48 7.98
C ASN A 123 -4.73 -6.40 7.39
N GLU A 124 -4.91 -6.38 6.08
CA GLU A 124 -5.88 -7.22 5.37
C GLU A 124 -5.28 -8.50 4.81
N SER A 125 -3.94 -8.63 4.81
CA SER A 125 -3.27 -9.87 4.37
C SER A 125 -3.51 -11.00 5.37
N PRO A 126 -3.35 -12.27 4.98
CA PRO A 126 -3.52 -13.41 5.92
C PRO A 126 -2.65 -13.29 7.16
N VAL A 127 -1.37 -12.93 7.01
CA VAL A 127 -0.45 -12.73 8.14
C VAL A 127 -0.87 -11.53 8.98
N GLY A 128 -1.19 -10.41 8.34
CA GLY A 128 -1.62 -9.19 9.03
C GLY A 128 -2.91 -9.40 9.82
N LYS A 129 -3.90 -10.05 9.23
CA LYS A 129 -5.16 -10.38 9.92
C LYS A 129 -4.93 -11.26 11.15
N ALA A 130 -4.05 -12.25 11.04
CA ALA A 130 -3.76 -13.14 12.15
C ALA A 130 -3.05 -12.42 13.29
N LEU A 131 -2.18 -11.47 12.97
CA LEU A 131 -1.42 -10.69 13.95
C LEU A 131 -2.25 -9.58 14.61
N MET A 132 -3.23 -9.02 13.89
CA MET A 132 -4.06 -7.92 14.44
C MET A 132 -4.72 -8.31 15.75
N GLY A 133 -4.56 -7.45 16.77
CA GLY A 133 -5.12 -7.69 18.09
C GLY A 133 -4.31 -8.62 18.99
N ALA A 134 -3.23 -9.21 18.50
CA ALA A 134 -2.37 -10.09 19.28
C ALA A 134 -1.49 -9.28 20.25
N HIS A 135 -1.06 -9.93 21.32
CA HIS A 135 -0.24 -9.34 22.38
C HIS A 135 1.16 -9.98 22.38
N THR A 136 2.11 -9.30 23.01
CA THR A 136 3.46 -9.86 23.19
C THR A 136 3.36 -11.20 23.92
N GLY A 137 4.04 -12.20 23.36
CA GLY A 137 4.02 -13.57 23.89
C GLY A 137 3.00 -14.49 23.26
N ASP A 138 2.04 -13.94 22.51
CA ASP A 138 1.03 -14.73 21.83
C ASP A 138 1.65 -15.48 20.65
N VAL A 139 1.12 -16.69 20.40
CA VAL A 139 1.45 -17.48 19.22
C VAL A 139 0.24 -17.43 18.29
N VAL A 140 0.44 -16.95 17.08
CA VAL A 140 -0.64 -16.85 16.08
C VAL A 140 -0.42 -17.87 14.97
N GLU A 141 -1.51 -18.44 14.48
CA GLU A 141 -1.50 -19.38 13.35
C GLU A 141 -2.06 -18.68 12.12
N VAL A 142 -1.36 -18.84 11.00
CA VAL A 142 -1.77 -18.26 9.72
C VAL A 142 -2.02 -19.41 8.75
N GLU A 143 -3.26 -19.51 8.26
CA GLU A 143 -3.60 -20.50 7.24
C GLU A 143 -3.17 -19.97 5.86
N MET A 144 -2.27 -20.69 5.22
CA MET A 144 -1.75 -20.39 3.89
C MET A 144 -2.03 -21.56 2.97
N PRO A 145 -2.09 -21.35 1.64
CA PRO A 145 -2.29 -22.47 0.69
C PRO A 145 -1.28 -23.61 0.86
N ALA A 146 -0.06 -23.28 1.28
CA ALA A 146 1.02 -24.27 1.49
C ALA A 146 0.98 -24.93 2.87
N GLY A 147 0.08 -24.53 3.78
CA GLY A 147 -0.04 -25.07 5.13
C GLY A 147 -0.19 -24.00 6.19
N ILE A 148 -0.17 -24.41 7.45
CA ILE A 148 -0.30 -23.51 8.60
C ILE A 148 1.08 -23.02 9.02
N MET A 149 1.25 -21.68 9.09
CA MET A 149 2.46 -21.06 9.60
C MET A 149 2.20 -20.53 11.01
N LYS A 150 3.20 -20.64 11.89
CA LYS A 150 3.09 -20.16 13.27
C LYS A 150 4.11 -19.05 13.53
N TYR A 151 3.67 -18.00 14.20
CA TYR A 151 4.52 -16.88 14.60
C TYR A 151 4.29 -16.58 16.07
N LYS A 152 5.37 -16.35 16.80
CA LYS A 152 5.29 -15.87 18.19
C LYS A 152 5.61 -14.39 18.21
N VAL A 153 4.73 -13.59 18.81
CA VAL A 153 4.93 -12.16 18.95
C VAL A 153 5.98 -11.92 20.05
N LEU A 154 7.12 -11.34 19.66
CA LEU A 154 8.23 -11.08 20.57
C LEU A 154 8.20 -9.66 21.12
N ASP A 155 7.87 -8.68 20.29
CA ASP A 155 7.86 -7.27 20.67
C ASP A 155 6.95 -6.47 19.77
N ILE A 156 6.33 -5.43 20.34
CA ILE A 156 5.45 -4.50 19.60
C ILE A 156 5.96 -3.09 19.84
N GLN A 157 6.28 -2.37 18.75
CA GLN A 157 6.80 -1.00 18.80
C GLN A 157 6.02 -0.11 17.84
N ARG A 158 6.14 1.19 17.99
CA ARG A 158 5.64 2.14 16.99
C ARG A 158 6.51 2.04 15.74
N ASN A 159 5.86 2.13 14.60
CA ASN A 159 6.58 2.24 13.33
C ASN A 159 6.97 3.72 13.14
N VAL A 160 8.17 4.04 13.54
CA VAL A 160 8.72 5.42 13.46
C VAL A 160 9.57 5.56 12.20
#